data_0e45fb61a0f458551a84d83613ce0dce
#
_entry.id   0e45fb61a0f458551a84d83613ce0dce
#
_cell.length_a   1.000
_cell.length_b   1.000
_cell.length_c   1.000
_cell.angle_alpha   90.00
_cell.angle_beta   90.00
_cell.angle_gamma   90.00
#
_symmetry.space_group_name_H-M   'P 1'
#
loop_
_entity.id
_entity.type
_entity.pdbx_description
1 polymer ?
#
loop_
_entity_poly.entity_id
_entity_poly.type
_entity_poly.pdbx_seq_one_letter_code
_entity_poly.pdbx_strand_id
1 'polypeptide(L)'
;MHIHSYQHRAGLNCETTCMRNVLAVHGVEFSEEVLLGLDGGFGFGYFERRDNGPDIVIGRQQIFSGQALRLLGVRARSFQGSGAAILLDQMKLERPVIARVDLSELPYWNSHGGAPFGGYFINLVGHADGQFTVSDSGFSQLQTISEDALNRARTSKRSPPINPERWCHVIESVCGTPDLGRVGYFAVENCVRDVLKPSIGNLGLPGLKQFAAGVRNWSRTKTGTVKMQLWTDGGVHDVSALACQLQSLGRAIEVFGTGGGLFRPMWSRFLHTFGDLVGDERLLDAAQAMSSSAHLWTMLGRNLLEVGPDSGQATLEQQLEALIDAIDRIYQLERKAMDGLRSIRPLATRVPLAAAHLNTTSNFA
;
A
#
# COMPACT_ATOMS: atom_id res chain seq x y z
N MET A 1 2.76 -25.49 17.42
CA MET A 1 3.22 -25.54 16.01
C MET A 1 3.80 -24.17 15.66
N HIS A 2 5.01 -24.10 15.08
CA HIS A 2 5.66 -22.88 14.67
C HIS A 2 6.50 -23.15 13.42
N ILE A 3 6.49 -22.24 12.44
CA ILE A 3 7.26 -22.40 11.21
C ILE A 3 8.67 -21.87 11.47
N HIS A 4 9.62 -22.79 11.67
CA HIS A 4 10.99 -22.47 12.12
C HIS A 4 11.81 -21.71 11.07
N SER A 5 11.54 -21.90 9.78
CA SER A 5 12.21 -21.20 8.68
C SER A 5 11.75 -19.77 8.49
N TYR A 6 10.66 -19.34 9.16
CA TYR A 6 10.10 -18.01 9.00
C TYR A 6 10.85 -17.00 9.86
N GLN A 7 11.29 -15.90 9.23
CA GLN A 7 11.91 -14.76 9.90
C GLN A 7 10.98 -13.56 9.82
N HIS A 8 10.56 -13.07 10.97
CA HIS A 8 9.75 -11.85 11.04
C HIS A 8 10.62 -10.62 10.76
N ARG A 9 10.15 -9.78 9.84
CA ARG A 9 10.72 -8.46 9.55
C ARG A 9 9.56 -7.48 9.35
N ALA A 10 9.53 -6.43 10.14
CA ALA A 10 8.59 -5.31 9.95
C ALA A 10 8.82 -4.63 8.60
N GLY A 11 7.86 -3.83 8.13
CA GLY A 11 7.96 -3.19 6.83
C GLY A 11 7.02 -2.01 6.64
N LEU A 12 7.00 -1.48 5.43
CA LEU A 12 6.30 -0.26 5.09
C LEU A 12 4.85 -0.49 4.65
N ASN A 13 4.60 -1.62 3.99
CA ASN A 13 3.27 -1.95 3.45
C ASN A 13 2.90 -3.39 3.79
N CYS A 14 1.72 -3.60 4.36
CA CYS A 14 1.29 -4.91 4.84
C CYS A 14 1.36 -6.02 3.78
N GLU A 15 0.99 -5.69 2.54
CA GLU A 15 0.97 -6.63 1.42
C GLU A 15 2.38 -7.04 0.99
N THR A 16 3.24 -6.05 0.68
CA THR A 16 4.61 -6.32 0.22
C THR A 16 5.49 -6.91 1.33
N THR A 17 5.28 -6.51 2.58
CA THR A 17 5.94 -7.11 3.74
C THR A 17 5.55 -8.58 3.89
N CYS A 18 4.26 -8.91 3.79
CA CYS A 18 3.80 -10.29 3.84
C CYS A 18 4.43 -11.14 2.73
N MET A 19 4.40 -10.65 1.49
CA MET A 19 5.03 -11.33 0.35
C MET A 19 6.53 -11.54 0.56
N ARG A 20 7.26 -10.47 0.93
CA ARG A 20 8.71 -10.51 1.17
C ARG A 20 9.08 -11.57 2.20
N ASN A 21 8.41 -11.56 3.36
CA ASN A 21 8.74 -12.46 4.45
C ASN A 21 8.40 -13.92 4.12
N VAL A 22 7.33 -14.18 3.36
CA VAL A 22 6.98 -15.55 2.92
C VAL A 22 7.90 -16.02 1.80
N LEU A 23 8.29 -15.17 0.85
CA LEU A 23 9.26 -15.54 -0.19
C LEU A 23 10.63 -15.90 0.39
N ALA A 24 11.05 -15.24 1.46
CA ALA A 24 12.30 -15.55 2.17
C ALA A 24 12.34 -17.00 2.72
N VAL A 25 11.19 -17.54 3.13
CA VAL A 25 11.08 -18.97 3.52
C VAL A 25 11.48 -19.94 2.39
N HIS A 26 11.27 -19.50 1.15
CA HIS A 26 11.64 -20.25 -0.06
C HIS A 26 13.04 -19.87 -0.61
N GLY A 27 13.84 -19.14 0.17
CA GLY A 27 15.18 -18.72 -0.23
C GLY A 27 15.21 -17.60 -1.30
N VAL A 28 14.12 -16.85 -1.45
CA VAL A 28 14.00 -15.76 -2.43
C VAL A 28 13.85 -14.43 -1.70
N GLU A 29 14.80 -13.55 -1.92
CA GLU A 29 14.87 -12.24 -1.29
C GLU A 29 14.57 -11.12 -2.29
N PHE A 30 13.56 -10.31 -1.98
CA PHE A 30 13.24 -9.07 -2.70
C PHE A 30 12.94 -7.96 -1.71
N SER A 31 13.26 -6.74 -2.07
CA SER A 31 12.80 -5.57 -1.31
C SER A 31 11.31 -5.30 -1.56
N GLU A 32 10.68 -4.56 -0.64
CA GLU A 32 9.24 -4.25 -0.75
C GLU A 32 8.92 -3.39 -1.97
N GLU A 33 9.81 -2.46 -2.33
CA GLU A 33 9.65 -1.63 -3.53
C GLU A 33 9.68 -2.45 -4.82
N VAL A 34 10.52 -3.48 -4.92
CA VAL A 34 10.54 -4.38 -6.08
C VAL A 34 9.24 -5.18 -6.15
N LEU A 35 8.78 -5.72 -5.02
CA LEU A 35 7.50 -6.44 -4.96
C LEU A 35 6.33 -5.52 -5.30
N LEU A 36 6.32 -4.27 -4.79
CA LEU A 36 5.31 -3.28 -5.16
C LEU A 36 5.34 -3.00 -6.67
N GLY A 37 6.52 -2.76 -7.22
CA GLY A 37 6.69 -2.47 -8.65
C GLY A 37 6.17 -3.59 -9.53
N LEU A 38 6.51 -4.83 -9.20
CA LEU A 38 6.06 -6.03 -9.91
C LEU A 38 4.56 -6.31 -9.71
N ASP A 39 3.96 -5.90 -8.58
CA ASP A 39 2.53 -6.12 -8.28
C ASP A 39 1.62 -4.94 -8.71
N GLY A 40 1.98 -4.27 -9.79
CA GLY A 40 1.19 -3.21 -10.39
C GLY A 40 1.59 -1.79 -9.98
N GLY A 41 2.59 -1.64 -9.14
CA GLY A 41 3.17 -0.36 -8.76
C GLY A 41 2.25 0.54 -7.95
N PHE A 42 2.32 1.84 -8.23
CA PHE A 42 1.46 2.86 -7.64
C PHE A 42 0.23 3.15 -8.51
N GLY A 43 -0.70 3.92 -7.96
CA GLY A 43 -1.85 4.44 -8.70
C GLY A 43 -2.36 5.71 -8.03
N PHE A 44 -3.54 6.10 -8.40
CA PHE A 44 -4.31 7.15 -7.73
C PHE A 44 -5.79 6.87 -7.93
N GLY A 45 -6.60 7.16 -6.91
CA GLY A 45 -8.06 7.15 -7.03
C GLY A 45 -8.66 8.20 -6.12
N TYR A 46 -9.70 8.87 -6.65
CA TYR A 46 -10.46 9.89 -5.93
C TYR A 46 -11.95 9.62 -6.04
N PHE A 47 -12.61 9.54 -4.88
CA PHE A 47 -14.05 9.28 -4.79
C PHE A 47 -14.68 10.28 -3.84
N GLU A 48 -15.42 11.21 -4.42
CA GLU A 48 -16.17 12.21 -3.67
C GLU A 48 -17.33 11.55 -2.93
N ARG A 49 -17.48 11.86 -1.64
CA ARG A 49 -18.59 11.39 -0.83
C ARG A 49 -19.74 12.38 -0.80
N ARG A 50 -20.95 11.87 -0.95
CA ARG A 50 -22.19 12.66 -0.92
C ARG A 50 -22.68 12.96 0.50
N ASP A 51 -22.26 12.18 1.48
CA ASP A 51 -22.43 12.48 2.90
C ASP A 51 -21.33 13.45 3.36
N ASN A 52 -21.48 14.06 4.50
CA ASN A 52 -20.48 15.01 5.03
C ASN A 52 -19.17 14.33 5.46
N GLY A 53 -18.98 13.05 5.16
CA GLY A 53 -17.74 12.34 5.43
C GLY A 53 -16.58 12.78 4.50
N PRO A 54 -15.35 12.46 4.87
CA PRO A 54 -14.19 12.77 4.05
C PRO A 54 -14.21 11.98 2.73
N ASP A 55 -13.83 12.64 1.64
CA ASP A 55 -13.63 12.01 0.35
C ASP A 55 -12.53 10.96 0.44
N ILE A 56 -12.63 9.93 -0.38
CA ILE A 56 -11.70 8.81 -0.35
C ILE A 56 -10.59 9.04 -1.37
N VAL A 57 -9.35 9.01 -0.90
CA VAL A 57 -8.14 9.01 -1.74
C VAL A 57 -7.40 7.70 -1.54
N ILE A 58 -7.02 7.05 -2.62
CA ILE A 58 -6.23 5.82 -2.62
C ILE A 58 -4.99 5.96 -3.49
N GLY A 59 -3.87 5.38 -3.05
CA GLY A 59 -2.58 5.44 -3.74
C GLY A 59 -2.29 4.23 -4.65
N ARG A 60 -3.16 3.22 -4.66
CA ARG A 60 -3.09 2.04 -5.54
C ARG A 60 -4.46 1.67 -6.06
N GLN A 61 -4.49 1.12 -7.28
CA GLN A 61 -5.75 0.69 -7.91
C GLN A 61 -6.10 -0.77 -7.61
N GLN A 62 -5.12 -1.56 -7.18
CA GLN A 62 -5.28 -2.98 -6.91
C GLN A 62 -4.81 -3.30 -5.49
N ILE A 63 -5.50 -4.25 -4.85
CA ILE A 63 -5.11 -4.82 -3.57
C ILE A 63 -4.76 -6.28 -3.83
N PHE A 64 -3.53 -6.69 -3.53
CA PHE A 64 -2.97 -8.03 -3.70
C PHE A 64 -3.37 -8.67 -5.03
N SER A 65 -2.87 -8.13 -6.12
CA SER A 65 -3.15 -8.67 -7.46
C SER A 65 -2.51 -10.05 -7.69
N GLY A 66 -1.48 -10.37 -6.92
CA GLY A 66 -0.64 -11.55 -7.08
C GLY A 66 0.14 -11.54 -8.40
N GLN A 67 0.22 -10.39 -9.07
CA GLN A 67 0.98 -10.26 -10.32
C GLN A 67 2.46 -10.47 -10.08
N ALA A 68 3.03 -9.89 -9.00
CA ALA A 68 4.42 -10.09 -8.64
C ALA A 68 4.75 -11.57 -8.51
N LEU A 69 3.93 -12.34 -7.79
CA LEU A 69 4.14 -13.77 -7.60
C LEU A 69 4.12 -14.54 -8.93
N ARG A 70 3.15 -14.22 -9.81
CA ARG A 70 3.09 -14.83 -11.15
C ARG A 70 4.29 -14.51 -12.02
N LEU A 71 4.71 -13.24 -12.03
CA LEU A 71 5.87 -12.78 -12.80
C LEU A 71 7.17 -13.41 -12.29
N LEU A 72 7.26 -13.67 -11.00
CA LEU A 72 8.40 -14.33 -10.36
C LEU A 72 8.37 -15.87 -10.48
N GLY A 73 7.39 -16.45 -11.18
CA GLY A 73 7.27 -17.89 -11.33
C GLY A 73 6.91 -18.62 -10.04
N VAL A 74 6.21 -17.93 -9.13
CA VAL A 74 5.78 -18.48 -7.84
C VAL A 74 4.49 -19.28 -8.03
N ARG A 75 4.50 -20.54 -7.58
CA ARG A 75 3.28 -21.32 -7.44
C ARG A 75 2.62 -20.96 -6.12
N ALA A 76 1.45 -20.39 -6.21
CA ALA A 76 0.69 -19.94 -5.07
C ALA A 76 -0.79 -20.30 -5.20
N ARG A 77 -1.50 -20.44 -4.08
CA ARG A 77 -2.91 -20.77 -4.03
C ARG A 77 -3.66 -19.79 -3.14
N SER A 78 -4.79 -19.31 -3.61
CA SER A 78 -5.73 -18.51 -2.82
C SER A 78 -6.91 -19.36 -2.38
N PHE A 79 -7.38 -19.08 -1.17
CA PHE A 79 -8.60 -19.64 -0.60
C PHE A 79 -9.52 -18.51 -0.18
N GLN A 80 -10.81 -18.63 -0.44
CA GLN A 80 -11.84 -17.69 -0.01
C GLN A 80 -12.94 -18.44 0.74
N GLY A 81 -13.56 -17.80 1.73
CA GLY A 81 -14.58 -18.45 2.57
C GLY A 81 -14.06 -19.52 3.52
N SER A 82 -12.74 -19.74 3.59
CA SER A 82 -12.13 -20.85 4.32
C SER A 82 -12.17 -20.66 5.85
N GLY A 83 -12.46 -21.75 6.57
CA GLY A 83 -12.40 -21.81 8.03
C GLY A 83 -10.97 -21.88 8.59
N ALA A 84 -10.85 -21.96 9.92
CA ALA A 84 -9.55 -22.06 10.59
C ALA A 84 -8.78 -23.36 10.22
N ALA A 85 -9.48 -24.45 9.93
CA ALA A 85 -8.86 -25.74 9.59
C ALA A 85 -7.86 -25.65 8.43
N ILE A 86 -8.22 -24.89 7.37
CA ILE A 86 -7.31 -24.73 6.22
C ILE A 86 -6.02 -24.00 6.62
N LEU A 87 -6.09 -23.05 7.56
CA LEU A 87 -4.91 -22.30 8.04
C LEU A 87 -3.96 -23.27 8.75
N LEU A 88 -4.50 -24.11 9.65
CA LEU A 88 -3.74 -25.10 10.40
C LEU A 88 -3.12 -26.17 9.48
N ASP A 89 -3.88 -26.62 8.47
CA ASP A 89 -3.39 -27.63 7.52
C ASP A 89 -2.23 -27.09 6.67
N GLN A 90 -2.27 -25.79 6.27
CA GLN A 90 -1.12 -25.21 5.57
C GLN A 90 0.09 -25.06 6.49
N MET A 91 -0.09 -24.66 7.75
CA MET A 91 1.00 -24.55 8.72
C MET A 91 1.63 -25.88 9.07
N LYS A 92 0.86 -27.00 9.10
CA LYS A 92 1.42 -28.38 9.22
C LYS A 92 2.36 -28.73 8.06
N LEU A 93 2.19 -28.11 6.90
CA LEU A 93 3.06 -28.22 5.73
C LEU A 93 4.20 -27.21 5.72
N GLU A 94 4.52 -26.59 6.85
CA GLU A 94 5.54 -25.53 7.00
C GLU A 94 5.31 -24.33 6.05
N ARG A 95 4.05 -24.02 5.73
CA ARG A 95 3.66 -22.91 4.84
C ARG A 95 3.06 -21.77 5.64
N PRO A 96 3.71 -20.61 5.69
CA PRO A 96 3.09 -19.40 6.22
C PRO A 96 1.84 -19.03 5.43
N VAL A 97 0.82 -18.51 6.11
CA VAL A 97 -0.44 -18.13 5.46
C VAL A 97 -0.58 -16.62 5.47
N ILE A 98 -0.63 -16.00 4.30
CA ILE A 98 -0.99 -14.59 4.14
C ILE A 98 -2.50 -14.50 4.28
N ALA A 99 -2.99 -13.87 5.34
CA ALA A 99 -4.43 -13.75 5.62
C ALA A 99 -4.87 -12.29 5.47
N ARG A 100 -6.02 -12.08 4.79
CA ARG A 100 -6.67 -10.77 4.74
C ARG A 100 -7.61 -10.62 5.94
N VAL A 101 -7.52 -9.47 6.60
CA VAL A 101 -8.22 -9.17 7.84
C VAL A 101 -8.74 -7.73 7.85
N ASP A 102 -9.70 -7.44 8.73
CA ASP A 102 -10.07 -6.09 9.06
C ASP A 102 -9.16 -5.58 10.20
N LEU A 103 -8.41 -4.52 9.91
CA LEU A 103 -7.46 -3.90 10.84
C LEU A 103 -8.10 -3.53 12.18
N SER A 104 -9.34 -3.03 12.16
CA SER A 104 -10.06 -2.61 13.36
C SER A 104 -10.46 -3.75 14.30
N GLU A 105 -10.37 -4.99 13.84
CA GLU A 105 -10.69 -6.19 14.63
C GLU A 105 -9.44 -6.86 15.23
N LEU A 106 -8.23 -6.31 14.99
CA LEU A 106 -6.98 -6.83 15.52
C LEU A 106 -6.72 -6.29 16.94
N PRO A 107 -6.76 -7.13 17.99
CA PRO A 107 -6.68 -6.65 19.39
C PRO A 107 -5.37 -5.91 19.70
N TYR A 108 -4.27 -6.29 19.07
CA TYR A 108 -2.96 -5.66 19.29
C TYR A 108 -2.81 -4.30 18.58
N TRP A 109 -3.78 -3.92 17.72
CA TRP A 109 -3.89 -2.58 17.12
C TRP A 109 -4.80 -1.62 17.90
N ASN A 110 -5.51 -2.07 18.94
CA ASN A 110 -6.55 -1.30 19.65
C ASN A 110 -6.07 0.05 20.24
N SER A 111 -4.79 0.19 20.54
CA SER A 111 -4.21 1.47 20.99
C SER A 111 -4.00 2.50 19.88
N HIS A 112 -4.20 2.12 18.62
CA HIS A 112 -3.91 2.95 17.45
C HIS A 112 -5.17 3.44 16.72
N GLY A 113 -6.36 3.30 17.34
CA GLY A 113 -7.62 3.82 16.81
C GLY A 113 -7.95 3.32 15.40
N GLY A 114 -7.88 2.01 15.18
CA GLY A 114 -8.04 1.40 13.85
C GLY A 114 -9.38 1.72 13.21
N ALA A 115 -9.38 2.56 12.16
CA ALA A 115 -10.53 2.67 11.29
C ALA A 115 -10.78 1.32 10.59
N PRO A 116 -12.04 0.94 10.31
CA PRO A 116 -12.33 -0.28 9.57
C PRO A 116 -11.59 -0.30 8.23
N PHE A 117 -10.76 -1.32 8.04
CA PHE A 117 -10.04 -1.54 6.79
C PHE A 117 -9.86 -3.04 6.55
N GLY A 118 -10.75 -3.62 5.76
CA GLY A 118 -10.77 -5.06 5.45
C GLY A 118 -9.77 -5.52 4.38
N GLY A 119 -8.92 -4.63 3.90
CA GLY A 119 -7.84 -4.90 2.97
C GLY A 119 -6.47 -5.06 3.63
N TYR A 120 -6.40 -5.28 4.94
CA TYR A 120 -5.15 -5.44 5.66
C TYR A 120 -4.63 -6.88 5.57
N PHE A 121 -3.31 -7.06 5.52
CA PHE A 121 -2.67 -8.37 5.41
C PHE A 121 -1.72 -8.64 6.57
N ILE A 122 -1.77 -9.89 7.05
CA ILE A 122 -0.88 -10.42 8.08
C ILE A 122 -0.40 -11.82 7.67
N ASN A 123 0.78 -12.25 8.16
CA ASN A 123 1.21 -13.64 8.03
C ASN A 123 0.91 -14.42 9.30
N LEU A 124 0.26 -15.55 9.17
CA LEU A 124 0.09 -16.54 10.23
C LEU A 124 1.24 -17.54 10.14
N VAL A 125 2.03 -17.65 11.23
CA VAL A 125 3.31 -18.36 11.22
C VAL A 125 3.43 -19.41 12.34
N GLY A 126 2.42 -19.52 13.18
CA GLY A 126 2.38 -20.51 14.25
C GLY A 126 1.01 -20.59 14.90
N HIS A 127 0.81 -21.68 15.67
CA HIS A 127 -0.42 -21.90 16.46
C HIS A 127 -0.11 -22.77 17.67
N ALA A 128 -0.53 -22.32 18.86
CA ALA A 128 -0.47 -23.07 20.12
C ALA A 128 -1.58 -22.57 21.05
N ASP A 129 -2.17 -23.45 21.82
CA ASP A 129 -3.12 -23.15 22.91
C ASP A 129 -4.27 -22.22 22.48
N GLY A 130 -4.84 -22.45 21.29
CA GLY A 130 -5.92 -21.63 20.73
C GLY A 130 -5.51 -20.20 20.29
N GLN A 131 -4.20 -19.96 20.15
CA GLN A 131 -3.64 -18.69 19.70
C GLN A 131 -2.83 -18.86 18.41
N PHE A 132 -3.02 -17.96 17.45
CA PHE A 132 -2.15 -17.83 16.29
C PHE A 132 -0.99 -16.89 16.58
N THR A 133 0.21 -17.26 16.12
CA THR A 133 1.36 -16.35 16.04
C THR A 133 1.28 -15.59 14.73
N VAL A 134 1.37 -14.27 14.82
CA VAL A 134 1.18 -13.33 13.71
C VAL A 134 2.45 -12.54 13.45
N SER A 135 2.85 -12.49 12.20
CA SER A 135 3.82 -11.52 11.70
C SER A 135 3.09 -10.39 10.99
N ASP A 136 3.14 -9.21 11.57
CA ASP A 136 2.47 -8.00 11.09
C ASP A 136 3.50 -6.92 10.77
N SER A 137 3.33 -6.24 9.64
CA SER A 137 4.26 -5.23 9.13
C SER A 137 4.49 -4.05 10.07
N GLY A 138 3.48 -3.70 10.88
CA GLY A 138 3.50 -2.54 11.76
C GLY A 138 4.25 -2.75 13.09
N PHE A 139 4.75 -3.95 13.35
CA PHE A 139 5.39 -4.30 14.63
C PHE A 139 6.78 -4.86 14.41
N SER A 140 7.70 -4.55 15.31
CA SER A 140 9.08 -5.10 15.29
C SER A 140 9.16 -6.53 15.80
N GLN A 141 8.10 -7.02 16.46
CA GLN A 141 8.03 -8.36 17.05
C GLN A 141 6.76 -9.08 16.60
N LEU A 142 6.80 -10.40 16.65
CA LEU A 142 5.63 -11.23 16.43
C LEU A 142 4.53 -10.90 17.44
N GLN A 143 3.28 -10.92 16.97
CA GLN A 143 2.08 -10.71 17.76
C GLN A 143 1.34 -12.03 17.97
N THR A 144 0.34 -12.03 18.85
CA THR A 144 -0.56 -13.17 19.05
C THR A 144 -2.02 -12.73 18.92
N ILE A 145 -2.85 -13.65 18.43
CA ILE A 145 -4.29 -13.43 18.29
C ILE A 145 -5.04 -14.74 18.56
N SER A 146 -6.12 -14.67 19.35
CA SER A 146 -6.96 -15.85 19.58
C SER A 146 -7.69 -16.26 18.29
N GLU A 147 -8.05 -17.55 18.19
CA GLU A 147 -8.82 -18.07 17.04
C GLU A 147 -10.11 -17.29 16.83
N ASP A 148 -10.82 -16.95 17.91
CA ASP A 148 -12.08 -16.19 17.84
C ASP A 148 -11.86 -14.75 17.32
N ALA A 149 -10.84 -14.05 17.81
CA ALA A 149 -10.51 -12.71 17.35
C ALA A 149 -10.06 -12.73 15.87
N LEU A 150 -9.23 -13.69 15.47
CA LEU A 150 -8.83 -13.87 14.07
C LEU A 150 -10.04 -14.18 13.17
N ASN A 151 -10.97 -15.02 13.65
CA ASN A 151 -12.18 -15.31 12.88
C ASN A 151 -13.05 -14.06 12.70
N ARG A 152 -13.23 -13.22 13.74
CA ARG A 152 -13.92 -11.92 13.61
C ARG A 152 -13.22 -11.03 12.60
N ALA A 153 -11.90 -10.87 12.70
CA ALA A 153 -11.11 -10.05 11.79
C ALA A 153 -11.19 -10.52 10.33
N ARG A 154 -11.29 -11.83 10.09
CA ARG A 154 -11.41 -12.44 8.75
C ARG A 154 -12.84 -12.43 8.19
N THR A 155 -13.86 -12.20 9.02
CA THR A 155 -15.28 -12.22 8.62
C THR A 155 -15.96 -10.87 8.71
N SER A 156 -15.27 -9.84 9.13
CA SER A 156 -15.80 -8.47 9.27
C SER A 156 -16.46 -7.99 7.98
N LYS A 157 -17.57 -7.26 8.15
CA LYS A 157 -18.30 -6.59 7.07
C LYS A 157 -18.32 -5.07 7.25
N ARG A 158 -17.42 -4.54 8.07
CA ARG A 158 -17.36 -3.12 8.45
C ARG A 158 -16.69 -2.21 7.43
N SER A 159 -16.06 -2.79 6.41
CA SER A 159 -15.19 -2.07 5.45
C SER A 159 -15.63 -2.23 3.99
N PRO A 160 -16.93 -2.12 3.63
CA PRO A 160 -17.33 -2.24 2.24
C PRO A 160 -16.67 -1.11 1.40
N PRO A 161 -16.31 -1.37 0.14
CA PRO A 161 -16.51 -2.64 -0.59
C PRO A 161 -15.42 -3.71 -0.33
N ILE A 162 -14.38 -3.41 0.45
CA ILE A 162 -13.24 -4.30 0.66
C ILE A 162 -13.41 -4.99 2.01
N ASN A 163 -14.14 -6.11 2.02
CA ASN A 163 -14.24 -6.97 3.19
C ASN A 163 -13.24 -8.12 3.12
N PRO A 164 -12.76 -8.69 4.25
CA PRO A 164 -11.77 -9.76 4.26
C PRO A 164 -12.25 -11.07 3.61
N GLU A 165 -13.53 -11.43 3.74
CA GLU A 165 -14.17 -12.60 3.12
C GLU A 165 -13.44 -13.93 3.38
N ARG A 166 -12.76 -14.04 4.50
CA ARG A 166 -11.88 -15.19 4.85
C ARG A 166 -10.85 -15.52 3.75
N TRP A 167 -10.45 -14.51 3.00
CA TRP A 167 -9.43 -14.71 1.98
C TRP A 167 -8.07 -14.99 2.61
N CYS A 168 -7.36 -15.97 2.07
CA CYS A 168 -5.97 -16.22 2.41
C CYS A 168 -5.19 -16.76 1.21
N HIS A 169 -3.88 -16.61 1.27
CA HIS A 169 -2.96 -16.96 0.21
C HIS A 169 -1.77 -17.73 0.79
N VAL A 170 -1.32 -18.76 0.09
CA VAL A 170 -0.14 -19.54 0.45
C VAL A 170 0.79 -19.66 -0.74
N ILE A 171 2.08 -19.57 -0.50
CA ILE A 171 3.12 -19.87 -1.47
C ILE A 171 3.48 -21.34 -1.30
N GLU A 172 3.36 -22.12 -2.38
CA GLU A 172 3.65 -23.56 -2.37
C GLU A 172 5.10 -23.85 -2.77
N SER A 173 5.60 -23.11 -3.75
CA SER A 173 6.98 -23.23 -4.24
C SER A 173 7.34 -22.05 -5.14
N VAL A 174 8.62 -21.80 -5.29
CA VAL A 174 9.17 -20.91 -6.31
C VAL A 174 9.76 -21.75 -7.42
N CYS A 175 9.26 -21.60 -8.64
CA CYS A 175 9.63 -22.41 -9.79
C CYS A 175 10.31 -21.53 -10.85
N GLY A 176 11.54 -21.87 -11.19
CA GLY A 176 12.25 -21.21 -12.28
C GLY A 176 13.02 -19.95 -11.88
N THR A 177 13.73 -19.41 -12.84
CA THR A 177 14.52 -18.17 -12.73
C THR A 177 13.95 -17.17 -13.74
N PRO A 178 13.02 -16.28 -13.33
CA PRO A 178 12.47 -15.30 -14.25
C PRO A 178 13.53 -14.34 -14.77
N ASP A 179 13.37 -13.89 -15.99
CA ASP A 179 14.14 -12.79 -16.54
C ASP A 179 13.60 -11.48 -15.95
N LEU A 180 14.31 -10.96 -14.94
CA LEU A 180 13.88 -9.74 -14.22
C LEU A 180 13.83 -8.51 -15.14
N GLY A 181 14.68 -8.45 -16.17
CA GLY A 181 14.59 -7.41 -17.18
C GLY A 181 13.21 -7.44 -17.84
N ARG A 182 12.83 -8.57 -18.39
CA ARG A 182 11.55 -8.73 -19.08
C ARG A 182 10.35 -8.49 -18.18
N VAL A 183 10.32 -9.08 -16.99
CA VAL A 183 9.16 -8.93 -16.09
C VAL A 183 9.06 -7.53 -15.49
N GLY A 184 10.17 -6.85 -15.23
CA GLY A 184 10.19 -5.48 -14.78
C GLY A 184 9.64 -4.50 -15.83
N TYR A 185 10.06 -4.61 -17.10
CA TYR A 185 9.48 -3.81 -18.17
C TYR A 185 7.99 -4.04 -18.35
N PHE A 186 7.53 -5.29 -18.28
CA PHE A 186 6.11 -5.62 -18.35
C PHE A 186 5.34 -4.97 -17.19
N ALA A 187 5.88 -5.00 -15.96
CA ALA A 187 5.27 -4.38 -14.79
C ALA A 187 5.18 -2.85 -14.94
N VAL A 188 6.26 -2.21 -15.41
CA VAL A 188 6.29 -0.76 -15.69
C VAL A 188 5.28 -0.40 -16.77
N GLU A 189 5.24 -1.11 -17.89
CA GLU A 189 4.28 -0.86 -18.98
C GLU A 189 2.82 -0.93 -18.49
N ASN A 190 2.50 -1.94 -17.67
CA ASN A 190 1.15 -2.07 -17.10
C ASN A 190 0.81 -0.90 -16.16
N CYS A 191 1.70 -0.56 -15.23
CA CYS A 191 1.50 0.57 -14.33
C CYS A 191 1.30 1.88 -15.10
N VAL A 192 2.15 2.16 -16.08
CA VAL A 192 2.05 3.37 -16.93
C VAL A 192 0.72 3.42 -17.68
N ARG A 193 0.31 2.29 -18.27
CA ARG A 193 -0.99 2.20 -18.95
C ARG A 193 -2.14 2.50 -18.00
N ASP A 194 -2.14 1.88 -16.82
CA ASP A 194 -3.23 2.01 -15.85
C ASP A 194 -3.30 3.41 -15.21
N VAL A 195 -2.16 4.09 -15.07
CA VAL A 195 -2.08 5.47 -14.61
C VAL A 195 -2.52 6.48 -15.69
N LEU A 196 -2.10 6.27 -16.96
CA LEU A 196 -2.42 7.17 -18.07
C LEU A 196 -3.82 6.97 -18.64
N LYS A 197 -4.28 5.71 -18.70
CA LYS A 197 -5.55 5.29 -19.31
C LYS A 197 -6.28 4.29 -18.42
N PRO A 198 -6.71 4.71 -17.22
CA PRO A 198 -7.45 3.83 -16.32
C PRO A 198 -8.82 3.45 -16.90
N SER A 199 -9.41 2.38 -16.35
CA SER A 199 -10.73 1.88 -16.75
C SER A 199 -11.89 2.83 -16.42
N ILE A 200 -11.71 3.68 -15.39
CA ILE A 200 -12.68 4.71 -14.98
C ILE A 200 -11.97 6.04 -14.71
N GLY A 201 -12.66 7.15 -14.93
CA GLY A 201 -12.09 8.50 -14.85
C GLY A 201 -11.66 8.95 -13.45
N ASN A 202 -12.11 8.25 -12.41
CA ASN A 202 -11.73 8.52 -11.02
C ASN A 202 -10.34 7.99 -10.65
N LEU A 203 -9.71 7.23 -11.54
CA LEU A 203 -8.41 6.59 -11.30
C LEU A 203 -7.29 7.25 -12.11
N GLY A 204 -6.05 6.95 -11.75
CA GLY A 204 -4.84 7.42 -12.44
C GLY A 204 -4.71 8.93 -12.51
N LEU A 205 -4.06 9.43 -13.55
CA LEU A 205 -3.93 10.89 -13.79
C LEU A 205 -5.27 11.59 -14.05
N PRO A 206 -6.27 11.00 -14.73
CA PRO A 206 -7.61 11.56 -14.77
C PRO A 206 -8.22 11.76 -13.38
N GLY A 207 -8.08 10.78 -12.49
CA GLY A 207 -8.53 10.87 -11.09
C GLY A 207 -7.81 11.96 -10.32
N LEU A 208 -6.51 12.15 -10.54
CA LEU A 208 -5.74 13.24 -9.93
C LEU A 208 -6.22 14.62 -10.40
N LYS A 209 -6.65 14.77 -11.65
CA LYS A 209 -7.31 15.99 -12.12
C LYS A 209 -8.65 16.24 -11.47
N GLN A 210 -9.47 15.20 -11.28
CA GLN A 210 -10.74 15.33 -10.57
C GLN A 210 -10.50 15.70 -9.11
N PHE A 211 -9.49 15.11 -8.46
CA PHE A 211 -9.08 15.47 -7.11
C PHE A 211 -8.70 16.97 -7.03
N ALA A 212 -7.87 17.46 -7.94
CA ALA A 212 -7.50 18.88 -7.99
C ALA A 212 -8.73 19.81 -8.14
N ALA A 213 -9.73 19.40 -8.93
CA ALA A 213 -10.98 20.13 -9.06
C ALA A 213 -11.83 20.06 -7.77
N GLY A 214 -11.90 18.89 -7.13
CA GLY A 214 -12.61 18.69 -5.86
C GLY A 214 -12.02 19.53 -4.74
N VAL A 215 -10.69 19.52 -4.57
CA VAL A 215 -9.98 20.29 -3.54
C VAL A 215 -10.32 21.77 -3.61
N ARG A 216 -10.36 22.36 -4.80
CA ARG A 216 -10.73 23.77 -4.99
C ARG A 216 -12.15 24.13 -4.54
N ASN A 217 -12.99 23.12 -4.34
CA ASN A 217 -14.37 23.27 -3.87
C ASN A 217 -14.56 22.91 -2.38
N TRP A 218 -13.57 22.33 -1.71
CA TRP A 218 -13.72 21.84 -0.34
C TRP A 218 -14.13 22.92 0.67
N SER A 219 -13.63 24.16 0.54
CA SER A 219 -14.08 25.26 1.40
C SER A 219 -15.59 25.51 1.36
N ARG A 220 -16.24 25.17 0.23
CA ARG A 220 -17.70 25.33 0.03
C ARG A 220 -18.48 24.05 0.28
N THR A 221 -17.90 22.88 0.06
CA THR A 221 -18.58 21.58 0.12
C THR A 221 -18.37 20.86 1.44
N LYS A 222 -17.25 21.10 2.13
CA LYS A 222 -16.94 20.49 3.44
C LYS A 222 -17.26 21.46 4.55
N THR A 223 -18.56 21.66 4.78
CA THR A 223 -19.11 22.64 5.75
C THR A 223 -19.76 21.93 6.93
N GLY A 224 -19.92 22.66 8.06
CA GLY A 224 -20.52 22.12 9.28
C GLY A 224 -19.53 21.28 10.11
N THR A 225 -20.09 20.52 11.06
CA THR A 225 -19.36 19.76 12.05
C THR A 225 -19.61 18.26 11.87
N VAL A 226 -18.58 17.45 12.00
CA VAL A 226 -18.63 15.99 11.93
C VAL A 226 -17.90 15.37 13.13
N LYS A 227 -18.27 14.13 13.49
CA LYS A 227 -17.54 13.37 14.49
C LYS A 227 -16.35 12.66 13.86
N MET A 228 -15.17 12.87 14.42
CA MET A 228 -13.94 12.27 13.95
C MET A 228 -13.16 11.66 15.10
N GLN A 229 -12.67 10.44 14.92
CA GLN A 229 -11.69 9.85 15.81
C GLN A 229 -10.29 10.37 15.45
N LEU A 230 -9.68 11.11 16.38
CA LEU A 230 -8.35 11.65 16.17
C LEU A 230 -7.27 10.57 16.29
N TRP A 231 -6.24 10.74 15.48
CA TRP A 231 -5.07 9.86 15.53
C TRP A 231 -4.21 10.08 16.77
N THR A 232 -4.19 11.31 17.27
CA THR A 232 -3.29 11.73 18.35
C THR A 232 -3.67 11.17 19.73
N ASP A 233 -4.96 11.04 20.02
CA ASP A 233 -5.48 10.63 21.33
C ASP A 233 -6.48 9.47 21.29
N GLY A 234 -6.86 9.05 20.07
CA GLY A 234 -7.87 8.00 19.86
C GLY A 234 -9.31 8.41 20.27
N GLY A 235 -9.50 9.63 20.78
CA GLY A 235 -10.80 10.18 21.19
C GLY A 235 -11.67 10.55 19.98
N VAL A 236 -12.99 10.59 20.19
CA VAL A 236 -13.95 11.07 19.20
C VAL A 236 -14.30 12.51 19.50
N HIS A 237 -14.01 13.40 18.57
CA HIS A 237 -14.18 14.85 18.69
C HIS A 237 -15.15 15.40 17.64
N ASP A 238 -15.81 16.48 17.97
CA ASP A 238 -16.55 17.27 17.00
C ASP A 238 -15.59 18.24 16.32
N VAL A 239 -15.39 18.05 15.02
CA VAL A 239 -14.44 18.84 14.20
C VAL A 239 -15.15 19.41 12.98
N SER A 240 -14.62 20.49 12.41
CA SER A 240 -15.14 20.98 11.13
C SER A 240 -15.00 19.90 10.04
N ALA A 241 -15.96 19.83 9.13
CA ALA A 241 -15.90 18.86 8.02
C ALA A 241 -14.64 19.06 7.16
N LEU A 242 -14.17 20.32 6.99
CA LEU A 242 -12.94 20.62 6.29
C LEU A 242 -11.70 20.10 7.05
N ALA A 243 -11.62 20.27 8.37
CA ALA A 243 -10.54 19.70 9.19
C ALA A 243 -10.50 18.17 9.09
N CYS A 244 -11.69 17.53 9.19
CA CYS A 244 -11.82 16.08 8.99
C CYS A 244 -11.32 15.63 7.62
N GLN A 245 -11.67 16.35 6.56
CA GLN A 245 -11.24 16.07 5.19
C GLN A 245 -9.72 16.18 5.05
N LEU A 246 -9.12 17.27 5.53
CA LEU A 246 -7.67 17.51 5.43
C LEU A 246 -6.88 16.47 6.24
N GLN A 247 -7.24 16.20 7.48
CA GLN A 247 -6.57 15.19 8.29
C GLN A 247 -6.74 13.77 7.71
N SER A 248 -7.93 13.43 7.20
CA SER A 248 -8.16 12.13 6.55
C SER A 248 -7.29 11.96 5.31
N LEU A 249 -7.07 13.02 4.55
CA LEU A 249 -6.12 13.02 3.43
C LEU A 249 -4.69 12.80 3.92
N GLY A 250 -4.25 13.50 4.97
CA GLY A 250 -2.93 13.30 5.58
C GLY A 250 -2.69 11.83 5.98
N ARG A 251 -3.69 11.19 6.59
CA ARG A 251 -3.65 9.76 6.94
C ARG A 251 -3.54 8.87 5.70
N ALA A 252 -4.31 9.15 4.66
CA ALA A 252 -4.25 8.39 3.42
C ALA A 252 -2.88 8.49 2.74
N ILE A 253 -2.21 9.65 2.86
CA ILE A 253 -0.88 9.87 2.29
C ILE A 253 0.21 9.14 3.08
N GLU A 254 0.22 9.27 4.42
CA GLU A 254 1.38 8.90 5.25
C GLU A 254 1.17 7.64 6.11
N VAL A 255 -0.08 7.35 6.52
CA VAL A 255 -0.33 6.39 7.61
C VAL A 255 -0.84 5.04 7.13
N PHE A 256 -1.71 5.00 6.13
CA PHE A 256 -2.42 3.77 5.75
C PHE A 256 -1.57 2.81 4.91
N GLY A 257 -0.36 2.47 5.40
CA GLY A 257 0.49 1.43 4.81
C GLY A 257 1.01 1.78 3.42
N THR A 258 1.14 3.07 3.10
CA THR A 258 1.60 3.55 1.79
C THR A 258 3.12 3.62 1.68
N GLY A 259 3.84 3.45 2.78
CA GLY A 259 5.27 3.73 2.86
C GLY A 259 5.59 5.22 2.76
N GLY A 260 4.60 6.09 3.06
CA GLY A 260 4.63 7.54 2.88
C GLY A 260 4.32 7.97 1.44
N GLY A 261 3.93 9.23 1.26
CA GLY A 261 3.75 9.85 -0.06
C GLY A 261 2.88 9.07 -1.04
N LEU A 262 1.84 8.37 -0.58
CA LEU A 262 0.92 7.56 -1.42
C LEU A 262 1.67 6.56 -2.33
N PHE A 263 2.61 5.78 -1.79
CA PHE A 263 3.43 4.78 -2.51
C PHE A 263 4.48 5.37 -3.47
N ARG A 264 4.52 6.70 -3.70
CA ARG A 264 5.47 7.29 -4.65
C ARG A 264 6.93 7.06 -4.26
N PRO A 265 7.33 7.11 -2.96
CA PRO A 265 8.69 6.78 -2.56
C PRO A 265 9.08 5.33 -2.93
N MET A 266 8.18 4.37 -2.71
CA MET A 266 8.44 2.96 -3.05
C MET A 266 8.54 2.77 -4.56
N TRP A 267 7.65 3.39 -5.35
CA TRP A 267 7.66 3.32 -6.81
C TRP A 267 8.91 3.97 -7.40
N SER A 268 9.32 5.14 -6.88
CA SER A 268 10.56 5.81 -7.29
C SER A 268 11.79 4.92 -7.06
N ARG A 269 11.90 4.30 -5.87
CA ARG A 269 12.99 3.36 -5.57
C ARG A 269 12.96 2.12 -6.47
N PHE A 270 11.77 1.57 -6.77
CA PHE A 270 11.67 0.48 -7.73
C PHE A 270 12.19 0.88 -9.10
N LEU A 271 11.76 2.03 -9.64
CA LEU A 271 12.23 2.52 -10.95
C LEU A 271 13.74 2.72 -10.97
N HIS A 272 14.32 3.29 -9.90
CA HIS A 272 15.76 3.48 -9.77
C HIS A 272 16.50 2.14 -9.76
N THR A 273 16.14 1.24 -8.82
CA THR A 273 16.76 -0.08 -8.70
C THR A 273 16.65 -0.88 -10.00
N PHE A 274 15.50 -0.81 -10.66
CA PHE A 274 15.28 -1.51 -11.91
C PHE A 274 16.04 -0.84 -13.07
N GLY A 275 16.09 0.49 -13.12
CA GLY A 275 16.86 1.27 -14.11
C GLY A 275 18.35 0.96 -14.04
N ASP A 276 18.93 0.93 -12.85
CA ASP A 276 20.31 0.54 -12.61
C ASP A 276 20.57 -0.91 -13.07
N LEU A 277 19.66 -1.83 -12.70
CA LEU A 277 19.80 -3.25 -13.04
C LEU A 277 19.84 -3.50 -14.54
N VAL A 278 19.05 -2.75 -15.32
CA VAL A 278 18.95 -2.94 -16.78
C VAL A 278 19.73 -1.90 -17.59
N GLY A 279 20.31 -0.89 -16.95
CA GLY A 279 21.06 0.20 -17.60
C GLY A 279 20.16 1.10 -18.47
N ASP A 280 18.94 1.42 -18.02
CA ASP A 280 17.98 2.22 -18.79
C ASP A 280 17.73 3.60 -18.14
N GLU A 281 18.36 4.63 -18.72
CA GLU A 281 18.26 6.03 -18.28
C GLU A 281 16.81 6.56 -18.23
N ARG A 282 15.91 6.05 -19.06
CA ARG A 282 14.49 6.47 -19.04
C ARG A 282 13.82 6.11 -17.73
N LEU A 283 14.20 4.96 -17.13
CA LEU A 283 13.70 4.55 -15.81
C LEU A 283 14.28 5.44 -14.71
N LEU A 284 15.56 5.81 -14.82
CA LEU A 284 16.24 6.69 -13.87
C LEU A 284 15.65 8.12 -13.90
N ASP A 285 15.41 8.67 -15.09
CA ASP A 285 14.74 9.97 -15.26
C ASP A 285 13.33 9.97 -14.66
N ALA A 286 12.57 8.90 -14.90
CA ALA A 286 11.23 8.74 -14.31
C ALA A 286 11.31 8.57 -12.79
N ALA A 287 12.28 7.82 -12.26
CA ALA A 287 12.54 7.69 -10.84
C ALA A 287 12.79 9.04 -10.17
N GLN A 288 13.59 9.90 -10.78
CA GLN A 288 13.89 11.24 -10.27
C GLN A 288 12.62 12.12 -10.23
N ALA A 289 11.80 12.10 -11.28
CA ALA A 289 10.54 12.84 -11.31
C ALA A 289 9.55 12.32 -10.25
N MET A 290 9.45 11.00 -10.09
CA MET A 290 8.61 10.37 -9.06
C MET A 290 9.13 10.62 -7.64
N SER A 291 10.45 10.71 -7.42
CA SER A 291 11.05 11.12 -6.14
C SER A 291 10.64 12.55 -5.76
N SER A 292 10.67 13.46 -6.72
CA SER A 292 10.23 14.84 -6.51
C SER A 292 8.73 14.92 -6.17
N SER A 293 7.89 14.13 -6.86
CA SER A 293 6.45 14.01 -6.52
C SER A 293 6.26 13.42 -5.13
N ALA A 294 7.00 12.36 -4.78
CA ALA A 294 6.98 11.72 -3.47
C ALA A 294 7.27 12.71 -2.34
N HIS A 295 8.28 13.55 -2.52
CA HIS A 295 8.63 14.59 -1.55
C HIS A 295 7.47 15.58 -1.32
N LEU A 296 6.81 16.04 -2.38
CA LEU A 296 5.65 16.94 -2.27
C LEU A 296 4.49 16.26 -1.55
N TRP A 297 4.17 15.01 -1.90
CA TRP A 297 3.12 14.25 -1.22
C TRP A 297 3.43 14.05 0.27
N THR A 298 4.66 13.68 0.62
CA THR A 298 5.09 13.49 2.01
C THR A 298 5.00 14.78 2.81
N MET A 299 5.47 15.91 2.26
CA MET A 299 5.35 17.20 2.94
C MET A 299 3.88 17.58 3.19
N LEU A 300 3.04 17.45 2.18
CA LEU A 300 1.60 17.65 2.32
C LEU A 300 1.00 16.74 3.38
N GLY A 301 1.25 15.44 3.30
CA GLY A 301 0.69 14.47 4.22
C GLY A 301 1.03 14.79 5.67
N ARG A 302 2.29 15.12 5.96
CA ARG A 302 2.75 15.50 7.31
C ARG A 302 2.06 16.76 7.82
N ASN A 303 2.00 17.82 7.00
CA ASN A 303 1.34 19.07 7.39
C ASN A 303 -0.16 18.85 7.66
N LEU A 304 -0.82 18.01 6.86
CA LEU A 304 -2.24 17.69 7.02
C LEU A 304 -2.53 16.82 8.25
N LEU A 305 -1.58 16.02 8.72
CA LEU A 305 -1.72 15.27 9.97
C LEU A 305 -1.74 16.17 11.21
N GLU A 306 -1.14 17.37 11.14
CA GLU A 306 -1.14 18.35 12.24
C GLU A 306 -2.50 19.09 12.37
N VAL A 307 -3.39 18.94 11.38
CA VAL A 307 -4.73 19.53 11.47
C VAL A 307 -5.54 18.80 12.54
N GLY A 308 -6.04 19.55 13.52
CA GLY A 308 -6.77 19.04 14.67
C GLY A 308 -8.11 19.74 14.89
N PRO A 309 -8.86 19.38 15.97
CA PRO A 309 -10.16 19.95 16.28
C PRO A 309 -10.09 21.47 16.56
N ASP A 310 -8.96 21.91 17.11
CA ASP A 310 -8.74 23.32 17.48
C ASP A 310 -8.13 24.16 16.35
N SER A 311 -7.96 23.58 15.15
CA SER A 311 -7.43 24.29 14.00
C SER A 311 -8.38 25.39 13.57
N GLY A 312 -7.94 26.64 13.68
CA GLY A 312 -8.73 27.80 13.27
C GLY A 312 -8.92 27.86 11.74
N GLN A 313 -9.94 28.62 11.30
CA GLN A 313 -10.31 28.74 9.89
C GLN A 313 -9.12 29.19 9.02
N ALA A 314 -8.32 30.16 9.50
CA ALA A 314 -7.15 30.65 8.77
C ALA A 314 -6.09 29.55 8.52
N THR A 315 -5.88 28.68 9.50
CA THR A 315 -4.98 27.52 9.36
C THR A 315 -5.52 26.54 8.31
N LEU A 316 -6.82 26.22 8.34
CA LEU A 316 -7.44 25.32 7.37
C LEU A 316 -7.36 25.86 5.94
N GLU A 317 -7.60 27.17 5.76
CA GLU A 317 -7.48 27.83 4.46
C GLU A 317 -6.04 27.81 3.95
N GLN A 318 -5.06 28.09 4.81
CA GLN A 318 -3.64 28.01 4.46
C GLN A 318 -3.24 26.58 4.02
N GLN A 319 -3.70 25.55 4.72
CA GLN A 319 -3.42 24.16 4.35
C GLN A 319 -4.09 23.78 3.02
N LEU A 320 -5.30 24.28 2.78
CA LEU A 320 -6.03 24.07 1.53
C LEU A 320 -5.32 24.75 0.34
N GLU A 321 -4.85 25.99 0.50
CA GLU A 321 -4.08 26.69 -0.52
C GLU A 321 -2.77 25.97 -0.84
N ALA A 322 -2.00 25.56 0.19
CA ALA A 322 -0.78 24.78 0.01
C ALA A 322 -1.04 23.46 -0.75
N LEU A 323 -2.17 22.79 -0.46
CA LEU A 323 -2.59 21.58 -1.15
C LEU A 323 -2.90 21.86 -2.63
N ILE A 324 -3.63 22.93 -2.94
CA ILE A 324 -3.97 23.32 -4.32
C ILE A 324 -2.70 23.59 -5.14
N ASP A 325 -1.77 24.34 -4.58
CA ASP A 325 -0.51 24.70 -5.27
C ASP A 325 0.38 23.45 -5.52
N ALA A 326 0.43 22.54 -4.56
CA ALA A 326 1.26 21.34 -4.69
C ALA A 326 0.68 20.33 -5.67
N ILE A 327 -0.66 20.15 -5.73
CA ILE A 327 -1.30 19.17 -6.61
C ILE A 327 -0.97 19.40 -8.08
N ASP A 328 -0.97 20.64 -8.54
CA ASP A 328 -0.66 20.96 -9.94
C ASP A 328 0.79 20.60 -10.27
N ARG A 329 1.73 20.86 -9.34
CA ARG A 329 3.15 20.45 -9.49
C ARG A 329 3.32 18.93 -9.47
N ILE A 330 2.64 18.25 -8.57
CA ILE A 330 2.60 16.78 -8.48
C ILE A 330 2.10 16.20 -9.82
N TYR A 331 0.97 16.73 -10.33
CA TYR A 331 0.42 16.29 -11.60
C TYR A 331 1.43 16.42 -12.75
N GLN A 332 2.15 17.54 -12.84
CA GLN A 332 3.15 17.73 -13.90
C GLN A 332 4.33 16.75 -13.78
N LEU A 333 4.81 16.52 -12.57
CA LEU A 333 5.90 15.57 -12.31
C LEU A 333 5.50 14.13 -12.67
N GLU A 334 4.33 13.67 -12.17
CA GLU A 334 3.83 12.34 -12.46
C GLU A 334 3.51 12.16 -13.94
N ARG A 335 2.94 13.17 -14.58
CA ARG A 335 2.68 13.17 -16.01
C ARG A 335 3.96 13.05 -16.82
N LYS A 336 5.00 13.85 -16.48
CA LYS A 336 6.31 13.79 -17.12
C LYS A 336 6.92 12.40 -17.02
N ALA A 337 6.92 11.80 -15.81
CA ALA A 337 7.44 10.45 -15.58
C ALA A 337 6.69 9.41 -16.43
N MET A 338 5.35 9.45 -16.42
CA MET A 338 4.54 8.48 -17.17
C MET A 338 4.66 8.64 -18.68
N ASP A 339 4.73 9.86 -19.19
CA ASP A 339 4.94 10.11 -20.63
C ASP A 339 6.32 9.65 -21.08
N GLY A 340 7.37 9.83 -20.27
CA GLY A 340 8.73 9.31 -20.55
C GLY A 340 8.77 7.77 -20.65
N LEU A 341 7.91 7.10 -19.90
CA LEU A 341 7.83 5.63 -19.90
C LEU A 341 6.75 5.06 -20.84
N ARG A 342 5.95 5.89 -21.53
CA ARG A 342 4.81 5.44 -22.35
C ARG A 342 5.19 4.43 -23.44
N SER A 343 6.37 4.56 -24.00
CA SER A 343 6.86 3.71 -25.09
C SER A 343 8.04 2.85 -24.64
N ILE A 344 8.12 2.56 -23.34
CA ILE A 344 9.22 1.77 -22.81
C ILE A 344 9.17 0.36 -23.42
N ARG A 345 10.32 -0.14 -23.82
CA ARG A 345 10.50 -1.50 -24.36
C ARG A 345 11.75 -2.10 -23.74
N PRO A 346 11.77 -3.44 -23.53
CA PRO A 346 12.95 -4.12 -23.04
C PRO A 346 14.17 -3.80 -23.89
N LEU A 347 15.28 -3.51 -23.22
CA LEU A 347 16.60 -3.57 -23.87
C LEU A 347 16.94 -5.03 -24.15
N ALA A 348 17.82 -5.28 -25.14
CA ALA A 348 18.14 -6.64 -25.58
C ALA A 348 18.86 -7.51 -24.52
N THR A 349 19.20 -6.93 -23.38
CA THR A 349 19.97 -7.58 -22.30
C THR A 349 19.06 -8.46 -21.43
N ARG A 350 19.40 -9.75 -21.33
CA ARG A 350 18.76 -10.69 -20.43
C ARG A 350 19.35 -10.57 -19.02
N VAL A 351 18.54 -10.35 -18.00
CA VAL A 351 18.97 -10.24 -16.60
C VAL A 351 18.39 -11.40 -15.79
N PRO A 352 19.16 -12.46 -15.53
CA PRO A 352 18.68 -13.59 -14.74
C PRO A 352 18.55 -13.23 -13.25
N LEU A 353 17.62 -13.89 -12.55
CA LEU A 353 17.36 -13.69 -11.12
C LEU A 353 18.60 -13.82 -10.23
N ALA A 354 19.51 -14.75 -10.57
CA ALA A 354 20.76 -14.99 -9.82
C ALA A 354 21.73 -13.79 -9.79
N ALA A 355 21.60 -12.84 -10.73
CA ALA A 355 22.42 -11.61 -10.77
C ALA A 355 21.87 -10.50 -9.87
N ALA A 356 20.64 -10.65 -9.37
CA ALA A 356 19.92 -9.63 -8.63
C ALA A 356 19.95 -9.91 -7.12
N HIS A 357 21.10 -9.76 -6.48
CA HIS A 357 21.15 -9.48 -5.04
C HIS A 357 20.62 -8.06 -4.82
N LEU A 358 19.30 -7.89 -4.93
CA LEU A 358 18.60 -6.60 -4.72
C LEU A 358 18.49 -6.27 -3.22
N ASN A 359 19.59 -6.50 -2.49
CA ASN A 359 19.77 -6.05 -1.11
C ASN A 359 20.31 -4.63 -1.12
N THR A 360 19.49 -3.66 -1.40
CA THR A 360 19.83 -2.27 -1.07
C THR A 360 19.29 -1.96 0.32
N THR A 361 20.05 -2.29 1.35
CA THR A 361 20.05 -1.52 2.60
C THR A 361 20.74 -0.19 2.29
N SER A 362 20.08 0.69 1.55
CA SER A 362 20.52 2.08 1.47
C SER A 362 20.10 2.75 2.78
N ASN A 363 21.09 2.99 3.64
CA ASN A 363 21.02 3.95 4.73
C ASN A 363 20.64 5.32 4.13
N PHE A 364 19.39 5.68 4.22
CA PHE A 364 18.95 7.06 4.13
C PHE A 364 18.55 7.49 5.53
N ALA A 365 19.49 8.22 6.20
CA ALA A 365 19.25 9.02 7.39
C ALA A 365 18.27 10.16 7.09
#